data_6d4c6ce030615bc256ac66a62fb38b16
#
_entry.id   6d4c6ce030615bc256ac66a62fb38b16
#
_cell.length_a   1.000
_cell.length_b   1.000
_cell.length_c   1.000
_cell.angle_alpha   90.00
_cell.angle_beta   90.00
_cell.angle_gamma   90.00
#
_symmetry.space_group_name_H-M   'P 1'
#
loop_
_entity.id
_entity.type
_entity.pdbx_description
1 polymer ?
#
loop_
_entity_poly.entity_id
_entity_poly.type
_entity_poly.pdbx_seq_one_letter_code
_entity_poly.pdbx_strand_id
1 'polypeptide(L)'
;MKMKDLLIYSKERLSSLLYEWRDSNYLMKVLPEFAIMDEMVHNPLYHPEGRTEDAYGTALDHIIESVRVADDLSYTPEEKICVLFHDIGKCKTPSGYTIERPFHNFYGHENVGLKVLKCMSERLDISEELAYKMYHCIRYHMHVHKVQVMRKAKVENLVRHPLWELLKKVSYCDDASRGNAFDAEVFKKNIEYAESMR
;
A
#
# COMPACT_ATOMS: atom_id res chain seq x y z
N MET A 1 8.53 -8.70 17.21
CA MET A 1 9.17 -8.63 15.90
C MET A 1 9.79 -7.26 15.70
N LYS A 2 10.94 -7.17 15.07
CA LYS A 2 11.60 -5.90 14.70
C LYS A 2 11.64 -5.79 13.17
N MET A 3 11.86 -4.56 12.66
CA MET A 3 11.91 -4.33 11.20
C MET A 3 13.01 -5.13 10.51
N LYS A 4 14.16 -5.31 11.16
CA LYS A 4 15.25 -6.16 10.64
C LYS A 4 14.81 -7.60 10.36
N ASP A 5 13.91 -8.15 11.18
CA ASP A 5 13.38 -9.50 11.01
C ASP A 5 12.47 -9.54 9.77
N LEU A 6 11.61 -8.52 9.62
CA LEU A 6 10.73 -8.38 8.47
C LEU A 6 11.51 -8.19 7.16
N LEU A 7 12.61 -7.43 7.17
CA LEU A 7 13.51 -7.29 6.03
C LEU A 7 14.20 -8.60 5.64
N ILE A 8 14.54 -9.46 6.62
CA ILE A 8 15.07 -10.80 6.36
C ILE A 8 14.00 -11.66 5.64
N TYR A 9 12.79 -11.70 6.17
CA TYR A 9 11.67 -12.43 5.56
C TYR A 9 11.34 -11.91 4.16
N SER A 10 11.49 -10.62 3.91
CA SER A 10 11.22 -9.99 2.60
C SER A 10 12.20 -10.40 1.50
N LYS A 11 13.30 -11.10 1.82
CA LYS A 11 14.21 -11.67 0.81
C LYS A 11 13.55 -12.80 0.02
N GLU A 12 12.60 -13.48 0.65
CA GLU A 12 11.76 -14.52 0.05
C GLU A 12 10.42 -13.90 -0.42
N ARG A 13 9.40 -14.73 -0.63
CA ARG A 13 8.04 -14.27 -0.97
C ARG A 13 7.32 -13.77 0.29
N LEU A 14 7.37 -12.47 0.48
CA LEU A 14 6.75 -11.83 1.65
C LEU A 14 5.22 -12.02 1.66
N SER A 15 4.57 -12.00 0.50
CA SER A 15 3.13 -12.22 0.39
C SER A 15 2.69 -13.58 0.94
N SER A 16 3.43 -14.65 0.63
CA SER A 16 3.14 -15.99 1.14
C SER A 16 3.22 -16.05 2.67
N LEU A 17 4.22 -15.40 3.24
CA LEU A 17 4.38 -15.29 4.70
C LEU A 17 3.23 -14.51 5.35
N LEU A 18 2.76 -13.44 4.71
CA LEU A 18 1.64 -12.64 5.22
C LEU A 18 0.32 -13.43 5.21
N TYR A 19 0.08 -14.27 4.18
CA TYR A 19 -1.05 -15.21 4.17
C TYR A 19 -0.94 -16.22 5.31
N GLU A 20 0.22 -16.86 5.50
CA GLU A 20 0.45 -17.80 6.60
C GLU A 20 0.21 -17.15 7.97
N TRP A 21 0.72 -15.94 8.17
CA TRP A 21 0.54 -15.19 9.42
C TRP A 21 -0.91 -14.78 9.67
N ARG A 22 -1.65 -14.44 8.62
CA ARG A 22 -3.08 -14.18 8.71
C ARG A 22 -3.82 -15.45 9.13
N ASP A 23 -3.65 -16.54 8.39
CA ASP A 23 -4.40 -17.78 8.57
C ASP A 23 -4.10 -18.45 9.93
N SER A 24 -2.89 -18.29 10.46
CA SER A 24 -2.50 -18.73 11.81
C SER A 24 -2.84 -17.74 12.93
N ASN A 25 -3.43 -16.60 12.61
CA ASN A 25 -3.65 -15.47 13.54
C ASN A 25 -2.35 -14.92 14.16
N TYR A 26 -1.19 -15.23 13.58
CA TYR A 26 0.10 -14.71 14.06
C TYR A 26 0.26 -13.23 13.70
N LEU A 27 -0.34 -12.76 12.61
CA LEU A 27 -0.31 -11.37 12.17
C LEU A 27 -0.79 -10.42 13.29
N MET A 28 -1.83 -10.79 14.04
CA MET A 28 -2.35 -10.00 15.17
C MET A 28 -1.30 -9.79 16.28
N LYS A 29 -0.38 -10.73 16.46
CA LYS A 29 0.69 -10.63 17.47
C LYS A 29 1.84 -9.74 17.04
N VAL A 30 2.15 -9.73 15.73
CA VAL A 30 3.35 -9.08 15.21
C VAL A 30 3.09 -7.74 14.53
N LEU A 31 1.98 -7.63 13.82
CA LEU A 31 1.54 -6.44 13.07
C LEU A 31 0.02 -6.23 13.24
N PRO A 32 -0.46 -5.92 14.45
CA PRO A 32 -1.89 -5.80 14.72
C PRO A 32 -2.58 -4.74 13.85
N GLU A 33 -1.83 -3.71 13.41
CA GLU A 33 -2.36 -2.68 12.53
C GLU A 33 -2.79 -3.23 11.15
N PHE A 34 -2.11 -4.27 10.66
CA PHE A 34 -2.49 -4.98 9.45
C PHE A 34 -3.60 -5.97 9.71
N ALA A 35 -3.52 -6.73 10.82
CA ALA A 35 -4.49 -7.76 11.13
C ALA A 35 -5.92 -7.21 11.26
N ILE A 36 -6.12 -6.03 11.86
CA ILE A 36 -7.46 -5.42 11.97
C ILE A 36 -8.03 -4.99 10.60
N MET A 37 -7.20 -4.82 9.57
CA MET A 37 -7.67 -4.48 8.21
C MET A 37 -8.30 -5.69 7.50
N ASP A 38 -8.17 -6.90 8.04
CA ASP A 38 -8.84 -8.10 7.53
C ASP A 38 -10.36 -8.07 7.77
N GLU A 39 -10.83 -7.25 8.70
CA GLU A 39 -12.25 -7.01 8.95
C GLU A 39 -12.83 -5.83 8.14
N MET A 40 -11.97 -5.10 7.40
CA MET A 40 -12.34 -3.88 6.70
C MET A 40 -12.60 -4.13 5.22
N VAL A 41 -13.83 -4.44 4.88
CA VAL A 41 -14.27 -4.74 3.51
C VAL A 41 -14.05 -3.52 2.60
N HIS A 42 -13.38 -3.74 1.49
CA HIS A 42 -13.19 -2.76 0.42
C HIS A 42 -14.42 -2.66 -0.50
N ASN A 43 -14.56 -1.52 -1.17
CA ASN A 43 -15.54 -1.37 -2.22
C ASN A 43 -15.17 -2.27 -3.42
N PRO A 44 -15.98 -3.30 -3.74
CA PRO A 44 -15.66 -4.30 -4.75
C PRO A 44 -15.62 -3.75 -6.18
N LEU A 45 -16.15 -2.54 -6.39
CA LEU A 45 -16.07 -1.88 -7.69
C LEU A 45 -14.64 -1.45 -8.03
N TYR A 46 -13.87 -1.04 -7.02
CA TYR A 46 -12.50 -0.53 -7.18
C TYR A 46 -11.44 -1.50 -6.70
N HIS A 47 -11.84 -2.47 -5.88
CA HIS A 47 -10.98 -3.43 -5.21
C HIS A 47 -11.60 -4.83 -5.29
N PRO A 48 -11.53 -5.48 -6.47
CA PRO A 48 -12.08 -6.83 -6.65
C PRO A 48 -11.17 -7.95 -6.09
N GLU A 49 -9.93 -7.62 -5.69
CA GLU A 49 -8.99 -8.56 -5.10
C GLU A 49 -9.52 -9.14 -3.79
N GLY A 50 -9.21 -10.40 -3.53
CA GLY A 50 -9.69 -11.15 -2.37
C GLY A 50 -11.19 -11.49 -2.40
N ARG A 51 -11.92 -11.12 -3.47
CA ARG A 51 -13.34 -11.41 -3.59
C ARG A 51 -13.59 -12.88 -3.91
N THR A 52 -14.49 -13.51 -3.17
CA THR A 52 -15.07 -14.81 -3.47
C THR A 52 -16.55 -14.68 -3.82
N GLU A 53 -17.25 -15.82 -4.13
CA GLU A 53 -18.71 -15.81 -4.35
C GLU A 53 -19.47 -15.35 -3.09
N ASP A 54 -18.93 -15.65 -1.91
CA ASP A 54 -19.59 -15.42 -0.61
C ASP A 54 -19.06 -14.20 0.15
N ALA A 55 -17.92 -13.59 -0.28
CA ALA A 55 -17.30 -12.50 0.45
C ALA A 55 -16.64 -11.47 -0.48
N TYR A 56 -16.59 -10.22 -0.01
CA TYR A 56 -15.81 -9.16 -0.63
C TYR A 56 -14.38 -9.17 -0.07
N GLY A 57 -13.42 -8.69 -0.87
CA GLY A 57 -12.05 -8.49 -0.43
C GLY A 57 -11.92 -7.41 0.65
N THR A 58 -10.89 -7.53 1.46
CA THR A 58 -10.60 -6.64 2.58
C THR A 58 -9.43 -5.69 2.27
N ALA A 59 -9.23 -4.71 3.15
CA ALA A 59 -8.07 -3.82 3.04
C ALA A 59 -6.74 -4.60 3.21
N LEU A 60 -6.75 -5.70 3.96
CA LEU A 60 -5.60 -6.57 4.10
C LEU A 60 -5.34 -7.39 2.82
N ASP A 61 -6.39 -7.91 2.17
CA ASP A 61 -6.26 -8.63 0.88
C ASP A 61 -5.57 -7.75 -0.16
N HIS A 62 -6.01 -6.48 -0.29
CA HIS A 62 -5.38 -5.52 -1.18
C HIS A 62 -3.88 -5.34 -0.91
N ILE A 63 -3.51 -5.19 0.36
CA ILE A 63 -2.11 -5.02 0.74
C ILE A 63 -1.29 -6.27 0.42
N ILE A 64 -1.80 -7.47 0.73
CA ILE A 64 -1.09 -8.72 0.45
C ILE A 64 -0.93 -8.92 -1.07
N GLU A 65 -1.97 -8.62 -1.85
CA GLU A 65 -1.90 -8.67 -3.31
C GLU A 65 -0.91 -7.64 -3.88
N SER A 66 -0.84 -6.43 -3.33
CA SER A 66 0.18 -5.44 -3.71
C SER A 66 1.59 -5.96 -3.45
N VAL A 67 1.81 -6.60 -2.30
CA VAL A 67 3.10 -7.24 -1.95
C VAL A 67 3.37 -8.44 -2.88
N ARG A 68 2.35 -9.21 -3.29
CA ARG A 68 2.50 -10.31 -4.25
C ARG A 68 3.00 -9.80 -5.61
N VAL A 69 2.48 -8.67 -6.09
CA VAL A 69 3.00 -8.02 -7.32
C VAL A 69 4.48 -7.64 -7.14
N ALA A 70 4.86 -7.08 -5.99
CA ALA A 70 6.26 -6.73 -5.71
C ALA A 70 7.17 -7.97 -5.63
N ASP A 71 6.66 -9.09 -5.10
CA ASP A 71 7.37 -10.38 -5.09
C ASP A 71 7.60 -10.89 -6.51
N ASP A 72 6.56 -10.86 -7.35
CA ASP A 72 6.62 -11.34 -8.75
C ASP A 72 7.58 -10.48 -9.60
N LEU A 73 7.70 -9.19 -9.30
CA LEU A 73 8.65 -8.27 -9.92
C LEU A 73 10.05 -8.30 -9.30
N SER A 74 10.29 -9.19 -8.34
CA SER A 74 11.58 -9.35 -7.66
C SER A 74 12.11 -8.05 -7.03
N TYR A 75 11.23 -7.26 -6.42
CA TYR A 75 11.63 -6.04 -5.72
C TYR A 75 12.53 -6.34 -4.53
N THR A 76 13.39 -5.39 -4.19
CA THR A 76 14.26 -5.49 -3.02
C THR A 76 13.45 -5.56 -1.72
N PRO A 77 14.00 -6.10 -0.61
CA PRO A 77 13.33 -6.14 0.67
C PRO A 77 12.75 -4.80 1.13
N GLU A 78 13.51 -3.70 0.97
CA GLU A 78 13.05 -2.37 1.36
C GLU A 78 11.89 -1.87 0.49
N GLU A 79 11.93 -2.14 -0.82
CA GLU A 79 10.83 -1.79 -1.74
C GLU A 79 9.55 -2.56 -1.38
N LYS A 80 9.66 -3.86 -1.08
CA LYS A 80 8.53 -4.68 -0.60
C LYS A 80 7.95 -4.14 0.72
N ILE A 81 8.79 -3.68 1.64
CA ILE A 81 8.34 -3.03 2.87
C ILE A 81 7.60 -1.73 2.57
N CYS A 82 8.10 -0.91 1.64
CA CYS A 82 7.38 0.31 1.24
C CYS A 82 6.02 -0.01 0.60
N VAL A 83 5.92 -1.08 -0.20
CA VAL A 83 4.65 -1.57 -0.73
C VAL A 83 3.75 -2.07 0.40
N LEU A 84 4.25 -2.88 1.33
CA LEU A 84 3.47 -3.38 2.47
C LEU A 84 2.82 -2.24 3.27
N PHE A 85 3.54 -1.14 3.49
CA PHE A 85 3.10 -0.06 4.38
C PHE A 85 2.34 1.08 3.67
N HIS A 86 2.22 1.11 2.34
CA HIS A 86 1.66 2.26 1.62
C HIS A 86 0.28 2.68 2.13
N ASP A 87 -0.53 1.72 2.48
CA ASP A 87 -1.93 1.86 2.91
C ASP A 87 -2.15 1.69 4.42
N ILE A 88 -1.10 1.71 5.24
CA ILE A 88 -1.18 1.44 6.67
C ILE A 88 -2.18 2.35 7.41
N GLY A 89 -2.47 3.53 6.90
CA GLY A 89 -3.45 4.43 7.49
C GLY A 89 -4.89 3.93 7.42
N LYS A 90 -5.20 2.97 6.54
CA LYS A 90 -6.53 2.37 6.44
C LYS A 90 -6.97 1.74 7.76
N CYS A 91 -6.05 1.25 8.56
CA CYS A 91 -6.36 0.68 9.89
C CYS A 91 -7.04 1.65 10.88
N LYS A 92 -7.04 2.94 10.59
CA LYS A 92 -7.63 4.01 11.44
C LYS A 92 -8.64 4.89 10.71
N THR A 93 -8.97 4.59 9.46
CA THR A 93 -9.84 5.44 8.63
C THR A 93 -11.05 4.73 8.02
N PRO A 94 -11.54 3.57 8.53
CA PRO A 94 -12.74 2.97 7.96
C PRO A 94 -13.94 3.89 8.19
N SER A 95 -14.78 4.07 7.16
CA SER A 95 -15.97 4.92 7.22
C SER A 95 -17.01 4.50 6.18
N GLY A 96 -18.26 4.89 6.39
CA GLY A 96 -19.32 4.74 5.39
C GLY A 96 -19.91 3.34 5.26
N TYR A 97 -19.58 2.42 6.16
CA TYR A 97 -20.21 1.08 6.20
C TYR A 97 -21.68 1.20 6.64
N THR A 98 -22.59 0.60 5.89
CA THR A 98 -24.02 0.41 6.24
C THR A 98 -24.48 -0.98 5.79
N ILE A 99 -25.68 -1.40 6.17
CA ILE A 99 -26.26 -2.69 5.72
C ILE A 99 -26.43 -2.69 4.19
N GLU A 100 -26.90 -1.56 3.63
CA GLU A 100 -27.14 -1.42 2.18
C GLU A 100 -25.81 -1.22 1.42
N ARG A 101 -24.77 -0.81 2.10
CA ARG A 101 -23.42 -0.52 1.57
C ARG A 101 -22.37 -1.18 2.45
N PRO A 102 -22.22 -2.51 2.37
CA PRO A 102 -21.37 -3.29 3.28
C PRO A 102 -19.88 -3.22 2.93
N PHE A 103 -19.37 -2.00 2.72
CA PHE A 103 -17.95 -1.74 2.48
C PHE A 103 -17.52 -0.38 3.02
N HIS A 104 -16.21 -0.25 3.27
CA HIS A 104 -15.61 0.95 3.84
C HIS A 104 -15.04 1.87 2.76
N ASN A 105 -15.04 3.18 3.07
CA ASN A 105 -14.15 4.16 2.45
C ASN A 105 -13.02 4.49 3.42
N PHE A 106 -11.89 4.97 2.88
CA PHE A 106 -10.68 5.22 3.66
C PHE A 106 -10.13 6.62 3.37
N TYR A 107 -10.97 7.65 3.49
CA TYR A 107 -10.59 9.02 3.18
C TYR A 107 -9.47 9.53 4.07
N GLY A 108 -8.40 10.07 3.44
CA GLY A 108 -7.27 10.68 4.13
C GLY A 108 -6.33 9.67 4.79
N HIS A 109 -6.41 8.38 4.42
CA HIS A 109 -5.54 7.32 4.97
C HIS A 109 -4.06 7.65 4.77
N GLU A 110 -3.68 8.35 3.70
CA GLU A 110 -2.31 8.79 3.45
C GLU A 110 -1.77 9.74 4.53
N ASN A 111 -2.62 10.57 5.13
CA ASN A 111 -2.23 11.46 6.22
C ASN A 111 -2.23 10.76 7.57
N VAL A 112 -3.21 9.89 7.80
CA VAL A 112 -3.31 9.10 9.03
C VAL A 112 -2.18 8.08 9.09
N GLY A 113 -1.82 7.49 7.95
CA GLY A 113 -0.73 6.53 7.82
C GLY A 113 0.61 7.06 8.32
N LEU A 114 0.89 8.35 8.15
CA LEU A 114 2.11 8.98 8.69
C LEU A 114 2.15 8.95 10.22
N LYS A 115 1.01 9.13 10.88
CA LYS A 115 0.91 9.05 12.35
C LYS A 115 1.07 7.60 12.83
N VAL A 116 0.46 6.66 12.11
CA VAL A 116 0.57 5.22 12.40
C VAL A 116 2.03 4.78 12.22
N LEU A 117 2.68 5.15 11.11
CA LEU A 117 4.10 4.86 10.86
C LEU A 117 4.98 5.37 12.00
N LYS A 118 4.77 6.59 12.49
CA LYS A 118 5.53 7.15 13.61
C LYS A 118 5.45 6.27 14.86
N CYS A 119 4.25 5.83 15.23
CA CYS A 119 4.06 4.93 16.39
C CYS A 119 4.71 3.55 16.15
N MET A 120 4.62 3.02 14.92
CA MET A 120 5.22 1.75 14.56
C MET A 120 6.74 1.81 14.50
N SER A 121 7.32 2.96 14.10
CA SER A 121 8.78 3.12 13.95
C SER A 121 9.52 2.83 15.23
N GLU A 122 9.03 3.31 16.37
CA GLU A 122 9.63 3.04 17.68
C GLU A 122 9.48 1.55 18.06
N ARG A 123 8.28 0.99 17.89
CA ARG A 123 7.98 -0.40 18.23
C ARG A 123 8.76 -1.40 17.39
N LEU A 124 8.84 -1.16 16.09
CA LEU A 124 9.51 -2.04 15.13
C LEU A 124 11.01 -1.75 14.97
N ASP A 125 11.52 -0.69 15.58
CA ASP A 125 12.93 -0.26 15.45
C ASP A 125 13.30 0.00 13.97
N ILE A 126 12.51 0.87 13.31
CA ILE A 126 12.70 1.23 11.91
C ILE A 126 13.81 2.28 11.83
N SER A 127 14.81 2.05 10.96
CA SER A 127 15.85 3.05 10.72
C SER A 127 15.27 4.34 10.13
N GLU A 128 15.91 5.48 10.40
CA GLU A 128 15.49 6.77 9.87
C GLU A 128 15.42 6.78 8.33
N GLU A 129 16.39 6.14 7.68
CA GLU A 129 16.44 6.04 6.22
C GLU A 129 15.22 5.28 5.66
N LEU A 130 14.89 4.11 6.23
CA LEU A 130 13.75 3.33 5.80
C LEU A 130 12.43 4.04 6.15
N ALA A 131 12.34 4.64 7.34
CA ALA A 131 11.17 5.42 7.75
C ALA A 131 10.91 6.59 6.78
N TYR A 132 11.96 7.26 6.28
CA TYR A 132 11.84 8.33 5.29
C TYR A 132 11.29 7.81 3.95
N LYS A 133 11.78 6.66 3.47
CA LYS A 133 11.27 5.99 2.25
C LYS A 133 9.80 5.63 2.40
N MET A 134 9.44 4.99 3.51
CA MET A 134 8.05 4.62 3.83
C MET A 134 7.15 5.85 3.94
N TYR A 135 7.60 6.89 4.66
CA TYR A 135 6.87 8.16 4.78
C TYR A 135 6.52 8.73 3.40
N HIS A 136 7.51 8.79 2.49
CA HIS A 136 7.31 9.31 1.15
C HIS A 136 6.27 8.50 0.37
N CYS A 137 6.37 7.17 0.41
CA CYS A 137 5.42 6.29 -0.27
C CYS A 137 4.00 6.41 0.31
N ILE A 138 3.83 6.34 1.63
CA ILE A 138 2.53 6.51 2.30
C ILE A 138 1.89 7.84 1.92
N ARG A 139 2.68 8.92 1.93
CA ARG A 139 2.19 10.28 1.69
C ARG A 139 1.74 10.52 0.25
N TYR A 140 2.42 9.91 -0.72
CA TYR A 140 2.32 10.34 -2.10
C TYR A 140 1.83 9.26 -3.09
N HIS A 141 1.62 7.99 -2.69
CA HIS A 141 1.17 6.94 -3.62
C HIS A 141 -0.10 7.35 -4.38
N MET A 142 -1.09 7.94 -3.69
CA MET A 142 -2.33 8.42 -4.30
C MET A 142 -2.15 9.59 -5.29
N HIS A 143 -0.99 10.27 -5.28
CA HIS A 143 -0.76 11.39 -6.18
C HIS A 143 -0.46 10.92 -7.61
N VAL A 144 0.18 9.76 -7.77
CA VAL A 144 0.51 9.18 -9.07
C VAL A 144 -0.76 8.94 -9.91
N HIS A 145 -1.86 8.54 -9.27
CA HIS A 145 -3.16 8.35 -9.95
C HIS A 145 -3.83 9.65 -10.40
N LYS A 146 -3.40 10.78 -9.87
CA LYS A 146 -4.03 12.10 -10.05
C LYS A 146 -3.14 13.14 -10.72
N VAL A 147 -1.96 12.75 -11.21
CA VAL A 147 -0.97 13.70 -11.75
C VAL A 147 -1.53 14.61 -12.85
N GLN A 148 -2.43 14.09 -13.71
CA GLN A 148 -3.01 14.87 -14.82
C GLN A 148 -3.96 15.98 -14.36
N VAL A 149 -4.51 15.90 -13.14
CA VAL A 149 -5.41 16.92 -12.57
C VAL A 149 -4.74 17.75 -11.48
N MET A 150 -3.47 17.47 -11.18
CA MET A 150 -2.69 18.23 -10.21
C MET A 150 -2.13 19.53 -10.83
N ARG A 151 -1.80 20.50 -9.96
CA ARG A 151 -1.07 21.70 -10.38
C ARG A 151 0.33 21.31 -10.86
N LYS A 152 0.78 21.83 -12.00
CA LYS A 152 2.09 21.50 -12.61
C LYS A 152 3.24 21.56 -11.60
N ALA A 153 3.37 22.62 -10.84
CA ALA A 153 4.43 22.76 -9.82
C ALA A 153 4.45 21.64 -8.77
N LYS A 154 3.29 21.04 -8.46
CA LYS A 154 3.24 19.89 -7.56
C LYS A 154 3.74 18.62 -8.25
N VAL A 155 3.42 18.44 -9.53
CA VAL A 155 3.90 17.31 -10.33
C VAL A 155 5.41 17.43 -10.52
N GLU A 156 5.93 18.61 -10.87
CA GLU A 156 7.39 18.86 -10.98
C GLU A 156 8.12 18.50 -9.68
N ASN A 157 7.61 18.92 -8.53
CA ASN A 157 8.22 18.60 -7.23
C ASN A 157 8.19 17.08 -6.97
N LEU A 158 7.12 16.40 -7.37
CA LEU A 158 6.98 14.96 -7.19
C LEU A 158 8.02 14.19 -8.02
N VAL A 159 8.14 14.51 -9.32
CA VAL A 159 9.04 13.79 -10.24
C VAL A 159 10.52 14.11 -10.03
N ARG A 160 10.85 15.29 -9.48
CA ARG A 160 12.23 15.67 -9.14
C ARG A 160 12.70 15.10 -7.81
N HIS A 161 11.78 14.53 -7.04
CA HIS A 161 12.13 13.95 -5.74
C HIS A 161 13.02 12.70 -5.92
N PRO A 162 14.09 12.52 -5.12
CA PRO A 162 14.99 11.36 -5.25
C PRO A 162 14.30 10.00 -5.13
N LEU A 163 13.17 9.94 -4.42
CA LEU A 163 12.38 8.71 -4.25
C LEU A 163 11.27 8.52 -5.31
N TRP A 164 11.30 9.28 -6.43
CA TRP A 164 10.31 9.13 -7.49
C TRP A 164 10.25 7.72 -8.06
N GLU A 165 11.40 7.09 -8.30
CA GLU A 165 11.45 5.72 -8.81
C GLU A 165 10.82 4.71 -7.84
N LEU A 166 11.08 4.86 -6.54
CA LEU A 166 10.45 4.03 -5.51
C LEU A 166 8.94 4.28 -5.46
N LEU A 167 8.52 5.54 -5.52
CA LEU A 167 7.09 5.90 -5.51
C LEU A 167 6.34 5.31 -6.70
N LYS A 168 6.92 5.34 -7.92
CA LYS A 168 6.36 4.68 -9.11
C LYS A 168 6.14 3.18 -8.88
N LYS A 169 7.14 2.50 -8.31
CA LYS A 169 7.07 1.06 -8.00
C LYS A 169 5.94 0.75 -7.03
N VAL A 170 5.83 1.53 -5.95
CA VAL A 170 4.78 1.34 -4.94
C VAL A 170 3.40 1.59 -5.54
N SER A 171 3.21 2.69 -6.29
CA SER A 171 1.93 3.00 -6.92
C SER A 171 1.56 2.01 -8.02
N TYR A 172 2.55 1.41 -8.71
CA TYR A 172 2.29 0.33 -9.67
C TYR A 172 1.75 -0.92 -8.95
N CYS A 173 2.35 -1.31 -7.83
CA CYS A 173 1.87 -2.47 -7.06
C CYS A 173 0.46 -2.24 -6.49
N ASP A 174 0.17 -1.02 -5.99
CA ASP A 174 -1.17 -0.60 -5.56
C ASP A 174 -2.21 -0.79 -6.67
N ASP A 175 -1.93 -0.30 -7.88
CA ASP A 175 -2.85 -0.45 -9.01
C ASP A 175 -2.93 -1.88 -9.54
N ALA A 176 -1.78 -2.53 -9.76
CA ALA A 176 -1.73 -3.85 -10.37
C ALA A 176 -2.33 -4.95 -9.49
N SER A 177 -2.38 -4.75 -8.16
CA SER A 177 -3.06 -5.64 -7.22
C SER A 177 -4.56 -5.78 -7.49
N ARG A 178 -5.17 -4.80 -8.15
CA ARG A 178 -6.60 -4.78 -8.48
C ARG A 178 -6.97 -5.72 -9.64
N GLY A 179 -6.01 -6.47 -10.18
CA GLY A 179 -6.25 -7.46 -11.22
C GLY A 179 -6.95 -6.86 -12.45
N ASN A 180 -8.13 -7.37 -12.79
CA ASN A 180 -8.89 -6.91 -13.97
C ASN A 180 -9.37 -5.45 -13.89
N ALA A 181 -9.34 -4.82 -12.73
CA ALA A 181 -9.66 -3.39 -12.58
C ALA A 181 -8.44 -2.48 -12.85
N PHE A 182 -7.25 -3.05 -13.03
CA PHE A 182 -6.04 -2.32 -13.36
C PHE A 182 -5.97 -1.99 -14.86
N ASP A 183 -5.78 -0.72 -15.16
CA ASP A 183 -5.52 -0.24 -16.53
C ASP A 183 -4.07 0.21 -16.67
N ALA A 184 -3.22 -0.67 -17.21
CA ALA A 184 -1.79 -0.44 -17.39
C ALA A 184 -1.51 0.76 -18.34
N GLU A 185 -2.38 1.01 -19.33
CA GLU A 185 -2.21 2.14 -20.24
C GLU A 185 -2.53 3.48 -19.57
N VAL A 186 -3.51 3.52 -18.67
CA VAL A 186 -3.80 4.71 -17.86
C VAL A 186 -2.64 4.98 -16.89
N PHE A 187 -2.12 3.96 -16.23
CA PHE A 187 -0.96 4.11 -15.36
C PHE A 187 0.24 4.65 -16.13
N LYS A 188 0.56 4.05 -17.28
CA LYS A 188 1.66 4.48 -18.15
C LYS A 188 1.51 5.94 -18.58
N LYS A 189 0.32 6.36 -19.04
CA LYS A 189 0.03 7.75 -19.41
C LYS A 189 0.23 8.73 -18.25
N ASN A 190 -0.11 8.33 -17.02
CA ASN A 190 0.12 9.14 -15.84
C ASN A 190 1.63 9.33 -15.59
N ILE A 191 2.43 8.27 -15.74
CA ILE A 191 3.89 8.34 -15.58
C ILE A 191 4.51 9.22 -16.67
N GLU A 192 4.18 8.98 -17.94
CA GLU A 192 4.69 9.77 -19.06
C GLU A 192 4.34 11.27 -18.91
N TYR A 193 3.11 11.59 -18.54
CA TYR A 193 2.70 12.96 -18.24
C TYR A 193 3.53 13.57 -17.10
N ALA A 194 3.67 12.85 -15.99
CA ALA A 194 4.44 13.34 -14.86
C ALA A 194 5.91 13.58 -15.25
N GLU A 195 6.56 12.64 -15.93
CA GLU A 195 7.96 12.74 -16.34
C GLU A 195 8.22 13.81 -17.40
N SER A 196 7.21 14.16 -18.21
CA SER A 196 7.30 15.30 -19.13
C SER A 196 7.44 16.65 -18.41
N MET A 197 7.22 16.71 -17.10
CA MET A 197 7.37 17.90 -16.25
C MET A 197 8.75 17.96 -15.53
N ARG A 198 9.65 17.02 -15.80
CA ARG A 198 10.95 16.87 -15.09
C ARG A 198 12.00 17.95 -15.38
#